data_0f9272faf6345d78e984e2511da2e75d
#
_entry.id   0f9272faf6345d78e984e2511da2e75d
#
_cell.length_a   1.000
_cell.length_b   1.000
_cell.length_c   1.000
_cell.angle_alpha   90.00
_cell.angle_beta   90.00
_cell.angle_gamma   90.00
#
_symmetry.space_group_name_H-M   'P 1'
#
loop_
_entity.id
_entity.type
_entity.pdbx_description
1 polymer ?
#
loop_
_entity_poly.entity_id
_entity_poly.type
_entity_poly.pdbx_seq_one_letter_code
_entity_poly.pdbx_strand_id
1 'polypeptide(L)'
;MGDVKYYIHTAGASPNQASAEKIIALDLIGSAYALDAFGKVIAKGGAGLLVSSQTGYMWPPLTPEEEMQVMTTPADKLAELPCLKKITNPGIAYIVSKKANYLQVQYAATHCWGQRGARINTISPGVIVTPLAFDEFNAAGEGYQKMIDATPARRVGTPDEIGAAGAFLLSDAASYITGTDLLVDGGTIAALKNGKFKLTGLDD
;
A
#
# COMPACT_ATOMS: atom_id res chain seq x y z
N MET A 1 28.58 -2.83 -11.03
CA MET A 1 27.26 -3.43 -11.26
C MET A 1 26.31 -2.29 -11.58
N GLY A 2 25.57 -2.37 -12.69
CA GLY A 2 24.68 -1.30 -13.12
C GLY A 2 23.61 -1.03 -12.06
N ASP A 3 23.52 0.20 -11.65
CA ASP A 3 22.56 0.62 -10.64
C ASP A 3 21.18 0.80 -11.25
N VAL A 4 20.16 0.37 -10.54
CA VAL A 4 18.75 0.59 -10.90
C VAL A 4 18.42 2.06 -10.62
N LYS A 5 18.02 2.82 -11.64
CA LYS A 5 17.67 4.23 -11.46
C LYS A 5 16.23 4.40 -10.96
N TYR A 6 15.30 3.60 -11.46
CA TYR A 6 13.89 3.64 -11.08
C TYR A 6 13.41 2.24 -10.69
N TYR A 7 12.63 2.18 -9.65
CA TYR A 7 11.98 0.96 -9.19
C TYR A 7 10.48 1.21 -8.99
N ILE A 8 9.64 0.34 -9.56
CA ILE A 8 8.19 0.40 -9.36
C ILE A 8 7.72 -0.98 -8.93
N HIS A 9 7.09 -1.06 -7.75
CA HIS A 9 6.53 -2.27 -7.19
C HIS A 9 5.01 -2.25 -7.25
N THR A 10 4.43 -3.09 -8.10
CA THR A 10 2.98 -3.20 -8.30
C THR A 10 2.47 -4.62 -8.01
N ALA A 11 3.34 -5.53 -7.55
CA ALA A 11 2.93 -6.88 -7.23
C ALA A 11 2.01 -6.89 -6.01
N GLY A 12 0.94 -7.66 -6.09
CA GLY A 12 -0.03 -7.81 -5.02
C GLY A 12 -1.22 -8.66 -5.46
N ALA A 13 -2.01 -9.11 -4.48
CA ALA A 13 -3.23 -9.86 -4.69
C ALA A 13 -4.38 -9.27 -3.88
N SER A 14 -5.59 -9.26 -4.45
CA SER A 14 -6.78 -8.80 -3.73
C SER A 14 -7.39 -9.91 -2.86
N PRO A 15 -8.25 -9.56 -1.88
CA PRO A 15 -8.94 -10.53 -1.04
C PRO A 15 -9.79 -11.54 -1.82
N ASN A 16 -10.26 -11.18 -3.03
CA ASN A 16 -11.04 -12.07 -3.89
C ASN A 16 -10.18 -13.04 -4.69
N GLN A 17 -8.84 -12.82 -4.74
CA GLN A 17 -7.92 -13.61 -5.55
C GLN A 17 -7.10 -14.61 -4.74
N ALA A 18 -6.91 -14.37 -3.44
CA ALA A 18 -5.97 -15.14 -2.65
C ALA A 18 -6.41 -15.32 -1.19
N SER A 19 -5.92 -16.37 -0.53
CA SER A 19 -6.07 -16.59 0.90
C SER A 19 -5.29 -15.55 1.71
N ALA A 20 -5.64 -15.39 2.99
CA ALA A 20 -4.93 -14.50 3.91
C ALA A 20 -3.43 -14.77 3.96
N GLU A 21 -3.04 -16.05 4.03
CA GLU A 21 -1.63 -16.47 4.04
C GLU A 21 -0.90 -16.00 2.77
N LYS A 22 -1.50 -16.19 1.59
CA LYS A 22 -0.90 -15.78 0.31
C LYS A 22 -0.78 -14.26 0.20
N ILE A 23 -1.78 -13.52 0.67
CA ILE A 23 -1.76 -12.05 0.70
C ILE A 23 -0.62 -11.56 1.60
N ILE A 24 -0.50 -12.08 2.83
CA ILE A 24 0.58 -11.71 3.74
C ILE A 24 1.94 -12.06 3.11
N ALA A 25 2.08 -13.24 2.52
CA ALA A 25 3.33 -13.67 1.91
C ALA A 25 3.73 -12.79 0.72
N LEU A 26 2.78 -12.42 -0.16
CA LEU A 26 3.06 -11.63 -1.35
C LEU A 26 3.10 -10.14 -1.04
N ASP A 27 2.00 -9.58 -0.49
CA ASP A 27 1.80 -8.14 -0.40
C ASP A 27 2.60 -7.51 0.75
N LEU A 28 2.85 -8.24 1.84
CA LEU A 28 3.59 -7.73 2.99
C LEU A 28 5.04 -8.20 2.97
N ILE A 29 5.28 -9.51 3.03
CA ILE A 29 6.62 -10.08 3.18
C ILE A 29 7.41 -9.95 1.87
N GLY A 30 6.77 -10.26 0.73
CA GLY A 30 7.36 -10.10 -0.60
C GLY A 30 7.77 -8.65 -0.89
N SER A 31 6.94 -7.68 -0.48
CA SER A 31 7.25 -6.25 -0.59
C SER A 31 8.46 -5.86 0.26
N ALA A 32 8.56 -6.37 1.49
CA ALA A 32 9.73 -6.14 2.36
C ALA A 32 11.03 -6.67 1.74
N TYR A 33 11.00 -7.92 1.23
CA TYR A 33 12.15 -8.48 0.51
C TYR A 33 12.54 -7.64 -0.72
N ALA A 34 11.55 -7.16 -1.47
CA ALA A 34 11.80 -6.33 -2.63
C ALA A 34 12.42 -4.98 -2.23
N LEU A 35 11.93 -4.32 -1.18
CA LEU A 35 12.51 -3.09 -0.65
C LEU A 35 13.97 -3.29 -0.24
N ASP A 36 14.29 -4.38 0.46
CA ASP A 36 15.64 -4.70 0.89
C ASP A 36 16.57 -5.01 -0.30
N ALA A 37 16.09 -5.80 -1.26
CA ALA A 37 16.88 -6.20 -2.42
C ALA A 37 17.20 -5.00 -3.32
N PHE A 38 16.19 -4.20 -3.66
CA PHE A 38 16.37 -3.03 -4.50
C PHE A 38 17.08 -1.88 -3.78
N GLY A 39 16.90 -1.75 -2.46
CA GLY A 39 17.67 -0.83 -1.64
C GLY A 39 19.19 -1.05 -1.70
N LYS A 40 19.65 -2.28 -2.02
CA LYS A 40 21.08 -2.60 -2.20
C LYS A 40 21.65 -2.20 -3.57
N VAL A 41 20.79 -2.04 -4.59
CA VAL A 41 21.19 -1.84 -5.98
C VAL A 41 20.65 -0.56 -6.61
N ILE A 42 19.82 0.19 -5.89
CA ILE A 42 19.32 1.49 -6.36
C ILE A 42 20.48 2.47 -6.54
N ALA A 43 20.48 3.21 -7.63
CA ALA A 43 21.49 4.23 -7.92
C ALA A 43 21.38 5.42 -6.95
N LYS A 44 22.49 6.10 -6.69
CA LYS A 44 22.46 7.41 -6.03
C LYS A 44 21.61 8.38 -6.84
N GLY A 45 20.68 9.08 -6.17
CA GLY A 45 19.68 9.93 -6.82
C GLY A 45 18.56 9.16 -7.53
N GLY A 46 18.52 7.82 -7.39
CA GLY A 46 17.45 7.00 -7.90
C GLY A 46 16.13 7.17 -7.11
N ALA A 47 15.03 6.70 -7.67
CA ALA A 47 13.73 6.80 -7.05
C ALA A 47 12.94 5.49 -7.15
N GLY A 48 12.22 5.16 -6.08
CA GLY A 48 11.32 4.02 -6.01
C GLY A 48 9.89 4.42 -5.68
N LEU A 49 8.95 3.60 -6.14
CA LEU A 49 7.53 3.70 -5.88
C LEU A 49 6.97 2.32 -5.56
N LEU A 50 6.25 2.20 -4.44
CA LEU A 50 5.51 0.99 -4.09
C LEU A 50 4.01 1.32 -4.08
N VAL A 51 3.21 0.48 -4.74
CA VAL A 51 1.75 0.65 -4.80
C VAL A 51 1.11 -0.05 -3.61
N SER A 52 0.59 0.74 -2.68
CA SER A 52 -0.20 0.31 -1.53
C SER A 52 -1.70 0.36 -1.86
N SER A 53 -2.55 0.85 -0.97
CA SER A 53 -3.99 1.03 -1.15
C SER A 53 -4.57 1.96 -0.10
N GLN A 54 -5.67 2.65 -0.43
CA GLN A 54 -6.51 3.37 0.55
C GLN A 54 -6.95 2.48 1.72
N THR A 55 -7.04 1.15 1.53
CA THR A 55 -7.47 0.22 2.58
C THR A 55 -6.55 0.22 3.79
N GLY A 56 -5.27 0.52 3.62
CA GLY A 56 -4.32 0.69 4.74
C GLY A 56 -4.69 1.83 5.70
N TYR A 57 -5.64 2.69 5.34
CA TYR A 57 -6.17 3.79 6.16
C TYR A 57 -7.54 3.52 6.77
N MET A 58 -8.21 2.45 6.32
CA MET A 58 -9.62 2.21 6.66
C MET A 58 -9.82 1.65 8.07
N TRP A 59 -8.89 0.87 8.56
CA TRP A 59 -9.01 0.15 9.82
C TRP A 59 -7.67 0.16 10.57
N PRO A 60 -7.62 0.31 11.89
CA PRO A 60 -6.42 0.12 12.69
C PRO A 60 -6.33 -1.32 13.24
N PRO A 61 -6.01 -2.35 12.42
CA PRO A 61 -5.99 -3.74 12.88
C PRO A 61 -4.74 -4.07 13.69
N LEU A 62 -3.78 -3.15 13.74
CA LEU A 62 -2.52 -3.27 14.47
C LEU A 62 -2.45 -2.21 15.56
N THR A 63 -1.94 -2.59 16.74
CA THR A 63 -1.55 -1.63 17.76
C THR A 63 -0.32 -0.84 17.32
N PRO A 64 -0.01 0.31 17.95
CA PRO A 64 1.23 1.04 17.64
C PRO A 64 2.50 0.19 17.79
N GLU A 65 2.52 -0.74 18.75
CA GLU A 65 3.63 -1.67 18.95
C GLU A 65 3.74 -2.69 17.82
N GLU A 66 2.59 -3.23 17.34
CA GLU A 66 2.54 -4.15 16.20
C GLU A 66 2.91 -3.41 14.89
N GLU A 67 2.49 -2.15 14.70
CA GLU A 67 2.92 -1.31 13.57
C GLU A 67 4.45 -1.14 13.55
N MET A 68 5.04 -0.86 14.72
CA MET A 68 6.49 -0.77 14.86
C MET A 68 7.18 -2.11 14.51
N GLN A 69 6.61 -3.24 14.96
CA GLN A 69 7.14 -4.56 14.65
C GLN A 69 7.11 -4.85 13.15
N VAL A 70 5.97 -4.64 12.47
CA VAL A 70 5.90 -4.90 11.00
C VAL A 70 6.77 -3.95 10.20
N MET A 71 7.03 -2.74 10.72
CA MET A 71 7.89 -1.74 10.11
C MET A 71 9.37 -2.11 10.19
N THR A 72 9.83 -2.62 11.33
CA THR A 72 11.27 -2.74 11.65
C THR A 72 11.79 -4.18 11.61
N THR A 73 10.91 -5.18 11.62
CA THR A 73 11.32 -6.58 11.57
C THR A 73 11.90 -6.93 10.20
N PRO A 74 13.08 -7.57 10.13
CA PRO A 74 13.66 -8.05 8.88
C PRO A 74 12.69 -8.94 8.09
N ALA A 75 12.74 -8.86 6.76
CA ALA A 75 11.79 -9.56 5.88
C ALA A 75 11.70 -11.07 6.14
N ASP A 76 12.83 -11.72 6.43
CA ASP A 76 12.91 -13.16 6.73
C ASP A 76 12.31 -13.56 8.08
N LYS A 77 11.99 -12.60 8.95
CA LYS A 77 11.40 -12.79 10.27
C LYS A 77 9.94 -12.35 10.38
N LEU A 78 9.44 -11.62 9.39
CA LEU A 78 8.06 -11.09 9.42
C LEU A 78 7.02 -12.18 9.62
N ALA A 79 7.17 -13.34 8.98
CA ALA A 79 6.25 -14.47 9.12
C ALA A 79 6.17 -15.02 10.57
N GLU A 80 7.15 -14.72 11.42
CA GLU A 80 7.20 -15.17 12.80
C GLU A 80 6.38 -14.28 13.76
N LEU A 81 6.00 -13.08 13.33
CA LEU A 81 5.26 -12.12 14.16
C LEU A 81 3.89 -12.66 14.59
N PRO A 82 3.58 -12.67 15.89
CA PRO A 82 2.29 -13.17 16.40
C PRO A 82 1.08 -12.43 15.83
N CYS A 83 1.21 -11.13 15.55
CA CYS A 83 0.15 -10.31 14.96
C CYS A 83 -0.21 -10.76 13.55
N LEU A 84 0.74 -11.27 12.77
CA LEU A 84 0.50 -11.77 11.41
C LEU A 84 -0.03 -13.21 11.42
N LYS A 85 0.48 -14.07 12.32
CA LYS A 85 0.06 -15.49 12.42
C LYS A 85 -1.42 -15.69 12.75
N LYS A 86 -2.03 -14.75 13.46
CA LYS A 86 -3.44 -14.83 13.86
C LYS A 86 -4.43 -14.41 12.77
N ILE A 87 -3.93 -13.84 11.64
CA ILE A 87 -4.78 -13.31 10.57
C ILE A 87 -5.21 -14.44 9.64
N THR A 88 -6.49 -14.76 9.64
CA THR A 88 -7.10 -15.79 8.77
C THR A 88 -8.07 -15.22 7.74
N ASN A 89 -8.55 -13.98 7.95
CA ASN A 89 -9.46 -13.30 7.04
C ASN A 89 -8.68 -12.59 5.92
N PRO A 90 -8.98 -12.87 4.62
CA PRO A 90 -8.26 -12.24 3.50
C PRO A 90 -8.39 -10.72 3.45
N GLY A 91 -9.55 -10.16 3.82
CA GLY A 91 -9.78 -8.71 3.88
C GLY A 91 -8.88 -8.03 4.92
N ILE A 92 -8.79 -8.62 6.12
CA ILE A 92 -7.89 -8.13 7.18
C ILE A 92 -6.43 -8.28 6.76
N ALA A 93 -6.06 -9.42 6.15
CA ALA A 93 -4.71 -9.64 5.64
C ALA A 93 -4.31 -8.56 4.62
N TYR A 94 -5.22 -8.18 3.73
CA TYR A 94 -4.99 -7.13 2.75
C TYR A 94 -4.83 -5.75 3.42
N ILE A 95 -5.72 -5.38 4.33
CA ILE A 95 -5.65 -4.11 5.08
C ILE A 95 -4.30 -4.01 5.82
N VAL A 96 -3.93 -5.06 6.55
CA VAL A 96 -2.65 -5.12 7.29
C VAL A 96 -1.45 -5.01 6.34
N SER A 97 -1.48 -5.74 5.22
CA SER A 97 -0.38 -5.71 4.23
C SER A 97 -0.22 -4.33 3.62
N LYS A 98 -1.33 -3.68 3.23
CA LYS A 98 -1.29 -2.33 2.66
C LYS A 98 -0.90 -1.27 3.69
N LYS A 99 -1.29 -1.42 4.95
CA LYS A 99 -0.78 -0.61 6.07
C LYS A 99 0.74 -0.81 6.23
N ALA A 100 1.20 -2.05 6.28
CA ALA A 100 2.61 -2.39 6.44
C ALA A 100 3.47 -1.84 5.30
N ASN A 101 2.98 -1.82 4.06
CA ASN A 101 3.72 -1.35 2.89
C ASN A 101 4.25 0.09 3.08
N TYR A 102 3.40 1.03 3.50
CA TYR A 102 3.89 2.39 3.68
C TYR A 102 4.75 2.56 4.96
N LEU A 103 4.52 1.77 6.01
CA LEU A 103 5.39 1.76 7.19
C LEU A 103 6.80 1.25 6.83
N GLN A 104 6.88 0.14 6.08
CA GLN A 104 8.15 -0.42 5.59
C GLN A 104 8.89 0.54 4.64
N VAL A 105 8.15 1.29 3.81
CA VAL A 105 8.75 2.33 2.96
C VAL A 105 9.32 3.48 3.80
N GLN A 106 8.66 3.92 4.87
CA GLN A 106 9.20 4.90 5.80
C GLN A 106 10.52 4.43 6.42
N TYR A 107 10.56 3.16 6.83
CA TYR A 107 11.78 2.56 7.37
C TYR A 107 12.89 2.46 6.30
N ALA A 108 12.58 1.94 5.12
CA ALA A 108 13.53 1.81 4.01
C ALA A 108 14.10 3.17 3.59
N ALA A 109 13.28 4.22 3.55
CA ALA A 109 13.70 5.58 3.20
C ALA A 109 14.76 6.14 4.15
N THR A 110 14.70 5.78 5.43
CA THR A 110 15.69 6.22 6.42
C THR A 110 16.90 5.28 6.56
N HIS A 111 16.83 4.09 5.96
CA HIS A 111 17.85 3.05 6.03
C HIS A 111 18.46 2.75 4.65
N CYS A 112 18.19 1.60 4.07
CA CYS A 112 18.91 1.10 2.89
C CYS A 112 18.80 2.03 1.66
N TRP A 113 17.64 2.69 1.45
CA TRP A 113 17.47 3.62 0.33
C TRP A 113 18.12 4.98 0.60
N GLY A 114 17.85 5.58 1.77
CA GLY A 114 18.42 6.87 2.13
C GLY A 114 19.92 6.85 2.26
N GLN A 115 20.50 5.76 2.79
CA GLN A 115 21.97 5.58 2.87
C GLN A 115 22.64 5.58 1.49
N ARG A 116 21.93 5.23 0.43
CA ARG A 116 22.43 5.32 -0.95
C ARG A 116 22.14 6.68 -1.60
N GLY A 117 21.48 7.60 -0.90
CA GLY A 117 21.03 8.88 -1.45
C GLY A 117 19.94 8.74 -2.49
N ALA A 118 19.10 7.68 -2.36
CA ALA A 118 17.94 7.42 -3.20
C ALA A 118 16.64 7.69 -2.43
N ARG A 119 15.56 7.89 -3.15
CA ARG A 119 14.21 8.13 -2.60
C ARG A 119 13.32 6.92 -2.80
N ILE A 120 12.41 6.67 -1.86
CA ILE A 120 11.35 5.66 -1.97
C ILE A 120 10.07 6.20 -1.34
N ASN A 121 8.95 6.08 -2.03
CA ASN A 121 7.63 6.49 -1.56
C ASN A 121 6.59 5.43 -1.85
N THR A 122 5.45 5.50 -1.19
CA THR A 122 4.25 4.75 -1.58
C THR A 122 3.25 5.66 -2.27
N ILE A 123 2.40 5.03 -3.08
CA ILE A 123 1.14 5.61 -3.55
C ILE A 123 0.02 4.67 -3.09
N SER A 124 -1.04 5.24 -2.53
CA SER A 124 -2.21 4.52 -2.05
C SER A 124 -3.42 4.88 -2.90
N PRO A 125 -3.70 4.09 -3.97
CA PRO A 125 -4.87 4.30 -4.80
C PRO A 125 -6.17 4.05 -4.03
N GLY A 126 -7.20 4.79 -4.40
CA GLY A 126 -8.58 4.49 -4.09
C GLY A 126 -9.15 3.40 -5.01
N VAL A 127 -10.44 3.52 -5.29
CA VAL A 127 -11.12 2.66 -6.26
C VAL A 127 -10.75 3.11 -7.67
N ILE A 128 -10.02 2.25 -8.39
CA ILE A 128 -9.52 2.55 -9.74
C ILE A 128 -10.18 1.60 -10.74
N VAL A 129 -10.70 2.14 -11.84
CA VAL A 129 -11.34 1.34 -12.91
C VAL A 129 -10.30 0.46 -13.60
N THR A 130 -10.29 -0.81 -13.25
CA THR A 130 -9.39 -1.85 -13.78
C THR A 130 -10.18 -3.14 -13.94
N PRO A 131 -9.70 -4.13 -14.72
CA PRO A 131 -10.34 -5.45 -14.76
C PRO A 131 -10.57 -6.05 -13.35
N LEU A 132 -9.62 -5.89 -12.44
CA LEU A 132 -9.74 -6.33 -11.04
C LEU A 132 -10.90 -5.63 -10.31
N ALA A 133 -11.09 -4.33 -10.54
CA ALA A 133 -12.16 -3.57 -9.88
C ALA A 133 -13.55 -4.04 -10.30
N PHE A 134 -13.74 -4.54 -11.51
CA PHE A 134 -15.03 -5.12 -11.93
C PHE A 134 -15.39 -6.36 -11.14
N ASP A 135 -14.43 -7.21 -10.79
CA ASP A 135 -14.65 -8.39 -9.95
C ASP A 135 -15.03 -7.95 -8.53
N GLU A 136 -14.41 -6.91 -8.01
CA GLU A 136 -14.73 -6.34 -6.69
C GLU A 136 -16.09 -5.65 -6.68
N PHE A 137 -16.47 -4.91 -7.73
CA PHE A 137 -17.78 -4.31 -7.89
C PHE A 137 -18.90 -5.37 -7.87
N ASN A 138 -18.68 -6.47 -8.60
CA ASN A 138 -19.64 -7.57 -8.67
C ASN A 138 -19.77 -8.30 -7.31
N ALA A 139 -18.68 -8.41 -6.54
CA ALA A 139 -18.68 -9.09 -5.25
C ALA A 139 -19.27 -8.23 -4.11
N ALA A 140 -19.03 -6.92 -4.10
CA ALA A 140 -19.40 -6.02 -2.99
C ALA A 140 -20.75 -5.29 -3.19
N GLY A 141 -21.34 -5.33 -4.37
CA GLY A 141 -22.69 -4.83 -4.67
C GLY A 141 -22.95 -3.38 -4.23
N GLU A 142 -24.09 -3.15 -3.55
CA GLU A 142 -24.53 -1.81 -3.13
C GLU A 142 -23.56 -1.10 -2.16
N GLY A 143 -22.77 -1.84 -1.38
CA GLY A 143 -21.84 -1.25 -0.43
C GLY A 143 -20.74 -0.43 -1.13
N TYR A 144 -20.27 -0.94 -2.26
CA TYR A 144 -19.27 -0.26 -3.07
C TYR A 144 -19.82 1.03 -3.72
N GLN A 145 -21.05 0.97 -4.23
CA GLN A 145 -21.73 2.14 -4.80
C GLN A 145 -21.92 3.23 -3.75
N LYS A 146 -22.38 2.87 -2.53
CA LYS A 146 -22.50 3.83 -1.42
C LYS A 146 -21.19 4.51 -1.07
N MET A 147 -20.08 3.78 -1.10
CA MET A 147 -18.74 4.34 -0.89
C MET A 147 -18.38 5.34 -2.00
N ILE A 148 -18.63 5.00 -3.26
CA ILE A 148 -18.37 5.89 -4.42
C ILE A 148 -19.21 7.17 -4.30
N ASP A 149 -20.51 7.03 -3.99
CA ASP A 149 -21.42 8.16 -3.84
C ASP A 149 -21.03 9.09 -2.67
N ALA A 150 -20.45 8.53 -1.60
CA ALA A 150 -19.95 9.29 -0.46
C ALA A 150 -18.58 9.95 -0.72
N THR A 151 -17.82 9.45 -1.70
CA THR A 151 -16.51 9.99 -2.07
C THR A 151 -16.67 11.40 -2.67
N PRO A 152 -15.89 12.41 -2.23
CA PRO A 152 -15.99 13.78 -2.74
C PRO A 152 -15.88 13.88 -4.26
N ALA A 153 -15.03 13.08 -4.91
CA ALA A 153 -14.92 13.03 -6.37
C ALA A 153 -16.15 12.43 -7.06
N ARG A 154 -16.99 11.67 -6.34
CA ARG A 154 -18.21 11.00 -6.84
C ARG A 154 -18.00 10.13 -8.07
N ARG A 155 -16.83 9.56 -8.18
CA ARG A 155 -16.43 8.65 -9.26
C ARG A 155 -15.27 7.77 -8.82
N VAL A 156 -15.03 6.71 -9.55
CA VAL A 156 -13.80 5.94 -9.47
C VAL A 156 -12.66 6.71 -10.16
N GLY A 157 -11.43 6.43 -9.75
CA GLY A 157 -10.23 6.94 -10.43
C GLY A 157 -9.86 6.10 -11.66
N THR A 158 -8.90 6.58 -12.43
CA THR A 158 -8.36 5.88 -13.60
C THR A 158 -6.91 5.47 -13.39
N PRO A 159 -6.40 4.44 -14.11
CA PRO A 159 -4.99 4.08 -14.08
C PRO A 159 -4.06 5.25 -14.44
N ASP A 160 -4.47 6.11 -15.38
CA ASP A 160 -3.69 7.28 -15.80
C ASP A 160 -3.51 8.30 -14.67
N GLU A 161 -4.52 8.48 -13.81
CA GLU A 161 -4.41 9.37 -12.64
C GLU A 161 -3.38 8.85 -11.64
N ILE A 162 -3.34 7.52 -11.43
CA ILE A 162 -2.32 6.89 -10.58
C ILE A 162 -0.95 6.95 -11.24
N GLY A 163 -0.88 6.70 -12.56
CA GLY A 163 0.34 6.80 -13.35
C GLY A 163 0.95 8.21 -13.31
N ALA A 164 0.13 9.25 -13.45
CA ALA A 164 0.58 10.65 -13.38
C ALA A 164 1.14 11.00 -12.00
N ALA A 165 0.45 10.61 -10.93
CA ALA A 165 0.91 10.80 -9.54
C ALA A 165 2.22 10.03 -9.27
N GLY A 166 2.32 8.79 -9.76
CA GLY A 166 3.53 7.97 -9.66
C GLY A 166 4.70 8.58 -10.43
N ALA A 167 4.47 9.06 -11.65
CA ALA A 167 5.48 9.74 -12.45
C ALA A 167 6.02 10.99 -11.76
N PHE A 168 5.15 11.77 -11.12
CA PHE A 168 5.57 12.91 -10.27
C PHE A 168 6.51 12.46 -9.15
N LEU A 169 6.13 11.44 -8.36
CA LEU A 169 6.95 10.94 -7.25
C LEU A 169 8.31 10.41 -7.69
N LEU A 170 8.41 9.86 -8.90
CA LEU A 170 9.66 9.36 -9.45
C LEU A 170 10.53 10.46 -10.07
N SER A 171 9.95 11.60 -10.43
CA SER A 171 10.65 12.70 -11.12
C SER A 171 11.51 13.56 -10.18
N ASP A 172 12.36 14.41 -10.76
CA ASP A 172 13.15 15.39 -10.03
C ASP A 172 12.32 16.48 -9.34
N ALA A 173 11.07 16.71 -9.81
CA ALA A 173 10.14 17.62 -9.14
C ALA A 173 9.79 17.16 -7.71
N ALA A 174 9.92 15.85 -7.43
CA ALA A 174 9.73 15.27 -6.10
C ALA A 174 11.07 15.03 -5.35
N SER A 175 12.13 15.76 -5.69
CA SER A 175 13.49 15.53 -5.15
C SER A 175 13.60 15.64 -3.62
N TYR A 176 12.68 16.34 -2.96
CA TYR A 176 12.62 16.46 -1.49
C TYR A 176 11.52 15.61 -0.85
N ILE A 177 10.91 14.67 -1.60
CA ILE A 177 9.84 13.79 -1.15
C ILE A 177 10.38 12.37 -1.06
N THR A 178 10.50 11.84 0.17
CA THR A 178 10.90 10.45 0.44
C THR A 178 10.30 9.95 1.75
N GLY A 179 9.99 8.65 1.82
CA GLY A 179 9.39 8.04 3.01
C GLY A 179 7.93 8.45 3.24
N THR A 180 7.25 8.98 2.23
CA THR A 180 5.83 9.37 2.34
C THR A 180 4.91 8.38 1.62
N ASP A 181 3.64 8.45 1.98
CA ASP A 181 2.57 7.84 1.21
C ASP A 181 1.70 8.93 0.57
N LEU A 182 1.46 8.81 -0.72
CA LEU A 182 0.56 9.69 -1.46
C LEU A 182 -0.80 8.99 -1.66
N LEU A 183 -1.79 9.39 -0.88
CA LEU A 183 -3.16 8.91 -1.00
C LEU A 183 -3.85 9.55 -2.21
N VAL A 184 -4.27 8.72 -3.18
CA VAL A 184 -4.95 9.14 -4.42
C VAL A 184 -6.26 8.39 -4.54
N ASP A 185 -7.28 8.83 -3.80
CA ASP A 185 -8.52 8.10 -3.53
C ASP A 185 -9.81 8.89 -3.81
N GLY A 186 -9.69 10.06 -4.42
CA GLY A 186 -10.84 10.94 -4.67
C GLY A 186 -11.47 11.50 -3.38
N GLY A 187 -10.82 11.33 -2.22
CA GLY A 187 -11.29 11.78 -0.92
C GLY A 187 -12.09 10.73 -0.14
N THR A 188 -12.04 9.45 -0.54
CA THR A 188 -12.76 8.35 0.13
C THR A 188 -12.39 8.26 1.62
N ILE A 189 -11.11 8.26 1.95
CA ILE A 189 -10.66 8.18 3.36
C ILE A 189 -11.04 9.44 4.15
N ALA A 190 -11.04 10.61 3.52
CA ALA A 190 -11.54 11.82 4.16
C ALA A 190 -13.03 11.72 4.46
N ALA A 191 -13.84 11.20 3.53
CA ALA A 191 -15.27 10.96 3.74
C ALA A 191 -15.54 9.94 4.85
N LEU A 192 -14.78 8.83 4.89
CA LEU A 192 -14.87 7.83 5.96
C LEU A 192 -14.57 8.46 7.33
N LYS A 193 -13.45 9.16 7.48
CA LYS A 193 -13.04 9.81 8.73
C LYS A 193 -14.04 10.87 9.21
N ASN A 194 -14.77 11.49 8.30
CA ASN A 194 -15.82 12.46 8.61
C ASN A 194 -17.22 11.84 8.74
N GLY A 195 -17.33 10.52 8.79
CA GLY A 195 -18.59 9.81 9.04
C GLY A 195 -19.61 9.87 7.91
N LYS A 196 -19.18 10.16 6.66
CA LYS A 196 -20.08 10.21 5.50
C LYS A 196 -20.54 8.82 5.06
N PHE A 197 -19.79 7.78 5.39
CA PHE A 197 -20.18 6.37 5.30
C PHE A 197 -19.43 5.56 6.37
N LYS A 198 -19.87 4.33 6.58
CA LYS A 198 -19.23 3.38 7.50
C LYS A 198 -18.83 2.13 6.73
N LEU A 199 -17.73 1.53 7.14
CA LEU A 199 -17.36 0.20 6.67
C LEU A 199 -18.31 -0.83 7.31
N THR A 200 -18.75 -1.79 6.53
CA THR A 200 -19.60 -2.90 6.98
C THR A 200 -18.83 -4.21 6.80
N GLY A 201 -19.02 -5.17 7.72
CA GLY A 201 -18.42 -6.51 7.61
C GLY A 201 -16.98 -6.65 8.11
N LEU A 202 -16.47 -5.69 8.89
CA LEU A 202 -15.16 -5.77 9.55
C LEU A 202 -15.27 -5.96 11.07
N ASP A 203 -16.51 -6.01 11.60
CA ASP A 203 -16.78 -6.05 13.05
C ASP A 203 -16.95 -7.49 13.59
N ASP A 204 -16.65 -8.55 12.80
CA ASP A 204 -16.75 -9.95 13.22
C ASP A 204 -15.37 -10.65 13.30
#